data_678d98096d3e2a8bb367e7654e323ed7
#
_entry.id   678d98096d3e2a8bb367e7654e323ed7
#
_cell.length_a   1.000
_cell.length_b   1.000
_cell.length_c   1.000
_cell.angle_alpha   90.00
_cell.angle_beta   90.00
_cell.angle_gamma   90.00
#
_symmetry.space_group_name_H-M   'P 1'
#
loop_
_entity.id
_entity.type
_entity.pdbx_description
1 polymer ?
#
loop_
_entity_poly.entity_id
_entity_poly.type
_entity_poly.pdbx_seq_one_letter_code
_entity_poly.pdbx_strand_id
1 'polypeptide(L)'
;DTFEQVGAVEKRQILKSLSISMNKLMGQTVPQDYPALVAYDSYWKELSADAGYRTVPDIREVINVSNVLHERISRSFTRPAYQEMALRIIDALSLHRLTVNDIHAPVGATAKELRDTLCLYQPGIEELGGDPADDLLSQVETVLREIHKTVSGQFISGNPDNHQFYIDLKKTDDFDAIIEQRAETLSDEAKNRAYHKALYNILECSDLPSTEFRNLWGDEIIWTERSSGRMGWLFFGTPNERSTAYPPRDFYLYFIQPFEYPKIKDEKRADELQFFLANFDDKFKSALENYAAAIDLSGAASGHAKQTYEAKANNFQRDMNKWLQENMAKAFDVVYQGKKKPMMDWVK
;
A
#
# COMPACT_ATOMS: atom_id res chain seq x y z
N ASP A 1 15.78 -31.77 -10.19
CA ASP A 1 14.42 -31.91 -9.62
C ASP A 1 13.39 -31.12 -10.45
N THR A 2 13.52 -29.79 -10.64
CA THR A 2 12.59 -29.01 -11.48
C THR A 2 12.44 -29.58 -12.89
N PHE A 3 13.51 -30.03 -13.48
CA PHE A 3 13.51 -30.61 -14.85
C PHE A 3 12.92 -32.01 -14.91
N GLU A 4 12.99 -32.79 -13.84
CA GLU A 4 12.39 -34.12 -13.76
C GLU A 4 10.88 -34.04 -13.60
N GLN A 5 10.39 -33.04 -12.88
CA GLN A 5 8.96 -32.84 -12.62
C GLN A 5 8.23 -32.17 -13.81
N VAL A 6 8.91 -31.33 -14.54
CA VAL A 6 8.35 -30.67 -15.73
C VAL A 6 8.33 -31.60 -16.97
N GLY A 7 8.40 -32.91 -16.80
CA GLY A 7 8.16 -34.02 -17.73
C GLY A 7 8.27 -33.88 -19.26
N ALA A 8 8.53 -32.67 -19.75
CA ALA A 8 8.57 -32.27 -21.16
C ALA A 8 9.95 -31.76 -21.61
N VAL A 9 10.96 -31.83 -20.73
CA VAL A 9 12.22 -31.16 -21.01
C VAL A 9 13.28 -32.15 -21.44
N GLU A 10 13.80 -31.94 -22.65
CA GLU A 10 14.98 -32.66 -23.14
C GLU A 10 16.18 -32.39 -22.21
N LYS A 11 16.95 -33.44 -21.87
CA LYS A 11 18.17 -33.34 -21.02
C LYS A 11 19.18 -32.26 -21.51
N ARG A 12 19.16 -31.90 -22.77
CA ARG A 12 19.99 -30.86 -23.37
C ARG A 12 19.56 -29.43 -22.97
N GLN A 13 18.33 -29.25 -22.51
CA GLN A 13 17.79 -27.92 -22.19
C GLN A 13 18.43 -27.34 -20.92
N ILE A 14 18.83 -28.18 -19.97
CA ILE A 14 19.59 -27.77 -18.77
C ILE A 14 20.92 -27.12 -19.17
N LEU A 15 21.66 -27.78 -20.07
CA LEU A 15 22.95 -27.26 -20.56
C LEU A 15 22.77 -25.97 -21.36
N LYS A 16 21.70 -25.88 -22.16
CA LYS A 16 21.36 -24.67 -22.91
C LYS A 16 21.06 -23.50 -21.98
N SER A 17 20.22 -23.70 -20.96
CA SER A 17 19.87 -22.66 -20.01
C SER A 17 21.07 -22.21 -19.17
N LEU A 18 21.90 -23.15 -18.71
CA LEU A 18 23.14 -22.84 -18.03
C LEU A 18 24.10 -22.04 -18.92
N SER A 19 24.26 -22.45 -20.17
CA SER A 19 25.07 -21.73 -21.16
C SER A 19 24.57 -20.31 -21.42
N ILE A 20 23.25 -20.10 -21.52
CA ILE A 20 22.66 -18.78 -21.71
C ILE A 20 22.92 -17.91 -20.48
N SER A 21 22.69 -18.41 -19.28
CA SER A 21 22.94 -17.67 -18.03
C SER A 21 24.41 -17.29 -17.87
N MET A 22 25.33 -18.20 -18.16
CA MET A 22 26.76 -17.92 -18.13
C MET A 22 27.19 -16.91 -19.22
N ASN A 23 26.67 -17.03 -20.45
CA ASN A 23 26.99 -16.09 -21.53
C ASN A 23 26.50 -14.66 -21.23
N LYS A 24 25.42 -14.49 -20.50
CA LYS A 24 24.95 -13.16 -20.04
C LYS A 24 25.91 -12.49 -19.06
N LEU A 25 26.64 -13.27 -18.26
CA LEU A 25 27.63 -12.75 -17.33
C LEU A 25 28.98 -12.48 -17.99
N MET A 26 29.28 -13.18 -19.07
CA MET A 26 30.56 -13.04 -19.78
C MET A 26 30.64 -11.66 -20.45
N GLY A 27 31.72 -10.93 -20.13
CA GLY A 27 31.97 -9.60 -20.70
C GLY A 27 31.22 -8.45 -20.05
N GLN A 28 30.43 -8.71 -18.99
CA GLN A 28 29.85 -7.64 -18.20
C GLN A 28 30.85 -7.15 -17.12
N THR A 29 30.89 -5.83 -16.93
CA THR A 29 31.62 -5.26 -15.80
C THR A 29 30.80 -5.53 -14.54
N VAL A 30 31.33 -6.38 -13.66
CA VAL A 30 30.72 -6.63 -12.36
C VAL A 30 31.16 -5.51 -11.42
N PRO A 31 30.25 -4.83 -10.70
CA PRO A 31 30.65 -3.91 -9.63
C PRO A 31 31.58 -4.62 -8.65
N GLN A 32 32.57 -3.89 -8.10
CA GLN A 32 33.57 -4.47 -7.18
C GLN A 32 32.94 -5.21 -5.99
N ASP A 33 31.73 -4.78 -5.61
CA ASP A 33 30.99 -5.25 -4.44
C ASP A 33 29.91 -6.29 -4.78
N TYR A 34 29.86 -6.80 -6.02
CA TYR A 34 28.82 -7.75 -6.43
C TYR A 34 29.42 -9.14 -6.66
N PRO A 35 28.91 -10.20 -6.01
CA PRO A 35 29.39 -11.56 -6.30
C PRO A 35 28.95 -11.95 -7.72
N ALA A 36 29.91 -12.13 -8.62
CA ALA A 36 29.66 -12.58 -9.99
C ALA A 36 29.32 -14.08 -10.02
N LEU A 37 28.23 -14.46 -9.37
CA LEU A 37 27.77 -15.84 -9.25
C LEU A 37 26.43 -16.03 -9.98
N VAL A 38 26.32 -17.15 -10.68
CA VAL A 38 25.05 -17.61 -11.25
C VAL A 38 24.28 -18.36 -10.15
N ALA A 39 23.20 -17.79 -9.67
CA ALA A 39 22.28 -18.47 -8.78
C ALA A 39 21.03 -18.94 -9.55
N TYR A 40 20.23 -19.79 -8.96
CA TYR A 40 19.10 -20.43 -9.66
C TYR A 40 17.97 -19.45 -10.02
N ASP A 41 17.85 -18.29 -9.37
CA ASP A 41 16.95 -17.20 -9.75
C ASP A 41 17.18 -16.74 -11.20
N SER A 42 18.42 -16.75 -11.66
CA SER A 42 18.77 -16.41 -13.05
C SER A 42 18.09 -17.34 -14.06
N TYR A 43 17.86 -18.59 -13.68
CA TYR A 43 17.20 -19.57 -14.51
C TYR A 43 15.69 -19.26 -14.67
N TRP A 44 15.04 -18.67 -13.66
CA TRP A 44 13.64 -18.29 -13.77
C TRP A 44 13.37 -17.31 -14.91
N LYS A 45 14.25 -16.36 -15.13
CA LYS A 45 14.15 -15.38 -16.21
C LYS A 45 14.14 -16.05 -17.62
N GLU A 46 14.95 -17.09 -17.78
CA GLU A 46 14.97 -17.87 -19.02
C GLU A 46 13.70 -18.73 -19.17
N LEU A 47 13.31 -19.43 -18.12
CA LEU A 47 12.13 -20.30 -18.11
C LEU A 47 10.85 -19.51 -18.37
N SER A 48 10.67 -18.39 -17.71
CA SER A 48 9.47 -17.56 -17.87
C SER A 48 9.36 -16.86 -19.22
N ALA A 49 10.48 -16.66 -19.91
CA ALA A 49 10.52 -16.09 -21.27
C ALA A 49 10.23 -17.11 -22.37
N ASP A 50 10.46 -18.40 -22.13
CA ASP A 50 10.32 -19.44 -23.14
C ASP A 50 8.84 -19.80 -23.36
N ALA A 51 8.37 -19.67 -24.61
CA ALA A 51 6.98 -19.96 -24.99
C ALA A 51 6.60 -21.45 -24.80
N GLY A 52 7.56 -22.37 -24.89
CA GLY A 52 7.33 -23.80 -24.70
C GLY A 52 6.88 -24.12 -23.29
N TYR A 53 7.49 -23.51 -22.28
CA TYR A 53 7.10 -23.72 -20.87
C TYR A 53 5.72 -23.14 -20.54
N ARG A 54 5.29 -22.07 -21.21
CA ARG A 54 3.96 -21.47 -21.01
C ARG A 54 2.80 -22.36 -21.48
N THR A 55 3.07 -23.42 -22.24
CA THR A 55 2.06 -24.40 -22.65
C THR A 55 1.68 -25.35 -21.51
N VAL A 56 2.56 -25.52 -20.52
CA VAL A 56 2.31 -26.37 -19.34
C VAL A 56 1.47 -25.59 -18.35
N PRO A 57 0.27 -26.07 -17.97
CA PRO A 57 -0.68 -25.35 -17.10
C PRO A 57 -0.05 -24.85 -15.79
N ASP A 58 0.63 -25.72 -15.07
CA ASP A 58 1.22 -25.43 -13.76
C ASP A 58 2.32 -24.36 -13.86
N ILE A 59 3.17 -24.47 -14.88
CA ILE A 59 4.23 -23.47 -15.13
C ILE A 59 3.62 -22.14 -15.49
N ARG A 60 2.61 -22.12 -16.33
CA ARG A 60 1.90 -20.90 -16.74
C ARG A 60 1.27 -20.20 -15.55
N GLU A 61 0.67 -20.95 -14.62
CA GLU A 61 0.07 -20.40 -13.42
C GLU A 61 1.12 -19.69 -12.56
N VAL A 62 2.26 -20.34 -12.30
CA VAL A 62 3.37 -19.73 -11.54
C VAL A 62 3.93 -18.50 -12.25
N ILE A 63 4.10 -18.55 -13.60
CA ILE A 63 4.57 -17.39 -14.38
C ILE A 63 3.61 -16.21 -14.24
N ASN A 64 2.30 -16.44 -14.33
CA ASN A 64 1.30 -15.37 -14.19
C ASN A 64 1.41 -14.69 -12.83
N VAL A 65 1.45 -15.47 -11.75
CA VAL A 65 1.58 -14.94 -10.38
C VAL A 65 2.92 -14.22 -10.18
N SER A 66 4.02 -14.77 -10.70
CA SER A 66 5.34 -14.14 -10.64
C SER A 66 5.34 -12.78 -11.35
N ASN A 67 4.71 -12.67 -12.52
CA ASN A 67 4.62 -11.39 -13.26
C ASN A 67 3.84 -10.34 -12.47
N VAL A 68 2.74 -10.71 -11.83
CA VAL A 68 1.97 -9.80 -10.95
C VAL A 68 2.83 -9.34 -9.76
N LEU A 69 3.55 -10.25 -9.12
CA LEU A 69 4.47 -9.91 -8.03
C LEU A 69 5.56 -8.94 -8.49
N HIS A 70 6.18 -9.21 -9.65
CA HIS A 70 7.19 -8.31 -10.24
C HIS A 70 6.64 -6.91 -10.49
N GLU A 71 5.46 -6.81 -11.08
CA GLU A 71 4.81 -5.53 -11.35
C GLU A 71 4.53 -4.76 -10.07
N ARG A 72 3.94 -5.41 -9.06
CA ARG A 72 3.63 -4.79 -7.77
C ARG A 72 4.88 -4.30 -7.04
N ILE A 73 5.91 -5.14 -6.98
CA ILE A 73 7.18 -4.76 -6.35
C ILE A 73 7.84 -3.61 -7.11
N SER A 74 7.85 -3.63 -8.44
CA SER A 74 8.46 -2.56 -9.22
C SER A 74 7.76 -1.21 -9.03
N ARG A 75 6.44 -1.21 -8.81
CA ARG A 75 5.66 0.02 -8.64
C ARG A 75 5.62 0.55 -7.20
N SER A 76 5.51 -0.34 -6.22
CA SER A 76 5.04 0.03 -4.88
C SER A 76 5.98 -0.39 -3.75
N PHE A 77 7.16 -0.92 -4.05
CA PHE A 77 8.09 -1.34 -3.00
C PHE A 77 8.66 -0.15 -2.24
N THR A 78 8.49 -0.15 -0.92
CA THR A 78 8.75 1.03 -0.08
C THR A 78 10.24 1.34 0.12
N ARG A 79 11.13 0.38 -0.17
CA ARG A 79 12.59 0.48 0.03
C ARG A 79 13.34 0.24 -1.28
N PRO A 80 13.57 1.26 -2.11
CA PRO A 80 14.20 1.10 -3.42
C PRO A 80 15.56 0.39 -3.38
N ALA A 81 16.36 0.60 -2.31
CA ALA A 81 17.65 -0.04 -2.14
C ALA A 81 17.58 -1.59 -2.05
N TYR A 82 16.45 -2.14 -1.68
CA TYR A 82 16.23 -3.59 -1.56
C TYR A 82 15.35 -4.16 -2.66
N GLN A 83 14.91 -3.35 -3.62
CA GLN A 83 13.98 -3.78 -4.67
C GLN A 83 14.56 -4.89 -5.53
N GLU A 84 15.83 -4.79 -5.92
CA GLU A 84 16.52 -5.82 -6.70
C GLU A 84 16.57 -7.15 -5.94
N MET A 85 16.93 -7.11 -4.65
CA MET A 85 16.91 -8.29 -3.79
C MET A 85 15.52 -8.91 -3.71
N ALA A 86 14.46 -8.08 -3.59
CA ALA A 86 13.08 -8.54 -3.54
C ALA A 86 12.68 -9.27 -4.84
N LEU A 87 13.03 -8.73 -6.00
CA LEU A 87 12.76 -9.35 -7.30
C LEU A 87 13.48 -10.68 -7.46
N ARG A 88 14.74 -10.77 -7.03
CA ARG A 88 15.51 -12.04 -7.03
C ARG A 88 14.88 -13.10 -6.12
N ILE A 89 14.39 -12.70 -4.96
CA ILE A 89 13.67 -13.60 -4.03
C ILE A 89 12.39 -14.13 -4.68
N ILE A 90 11.63 -13.28 -5.38
CA ILE A 90 10.42 -13.70 -6.10
C ILE A 90 10.76 -14.69 -7.21
N ASP A 91 11.81 -14.44 -8.00
CA ASP A 91 12.27 -15.36 -9.04
C ASP A 91 12.64 -16.73 -8.45
N ALA A 92 13.35 -16.73 -7.33
CA ALA A 92 13.73 -17.93 -6.61
C ALA A 92 12.55 -18.73 -6.07
N LEU A 93 11.60 -18.04 -5.42
CA LEU A 93 10.39 -18.68 -4.90
C LEU A 93 9.49 -19.20 -6.01
N SER A 94 9.46 -18.52 -7.18
CA SER A 94 8.74 -18.96 -8.36
C SER A 94 9.32 -20.27 -8.90
N LEU A 95 10.63 -20.34 -9.03
CA LEU A 95 11.29 -21.56 -9.45
C LEU A 95 11.12 -22.68 -8.42
N HIS A 96 11.29 -22.36 -7.14
CA HIS A 96 11.10 -23.32 -6.05
C HIS A 96 9.69 -23.93 -6.06
N ARG A 97 8.66 -23.13 -6.43
CA ARG A 97 7.28 -23.62 -6.58
C ARG A 97 7.16 -24.77 -7.57
N LEU A 98 7.99 -24.78 -8.62
CA LEU A 98 8.02 -25.84 -9.63
C LEU A 98 8.84 -27.07 -9.23
N THR A 99 9.55 -27.03 -8.08
CA THR A 99 10.32 -28.16 -7.57
C THR A 99 9.52 -29.07 -6.64
N VAL A 100 8.30 -28.65 -6.27
CA VAL A 100 7.39 -29.44 -5.43
C VAL A 100 6.39 -30.23 -6.29
N ASN A 101 6.07 -31.46 -5.89
CA ASN A 101 5.14 -32.33 -6.62
C ASN A 101 3.74 -31.73 -6.75
N ASP A 102 3.30 -30.97 -5.75
CA ASP A 102 2.03 -30.23 -5.76
C ASP A 102 2.34 -28.74 -5.69
N ILE A 103 2.07 -28.02 -6.77
CA ILE A 103 2.30 -26.56 -6.85
C ILE A 103 1.43 -25.76 -5.86
N HIS A 104 0.43 -26.37 -5.24
CA HIS A 104 -0.41 -25.75 -4.21
C HIS A 104 -0.02 -26.14 -2.78
N ALA A 105 1.02 -26.94 -2.60
CA ALA A 105 1.51 -27.32 -1.27
C ALA A 105 2.16 -26.14 -0.53
N PRO A 106 1.98 -25.97 0.79
CA PRO A 106 2.55 -24.88 1.56
C PRO A 106 4.05 -25.12 1.88
N VAL A 107 4.84 -25.35 0.87
CA VAL A 107 6.28 -25.62 0.94
C VAL A 107 7.04 -24.53 0.21
N GLY A 108 8.09 -24.02 0.82
CA GLY A 108 8.89 -22.91 0.28
C GLY A 108 10.32 -22.92 0.81
N ALA A 109 10.92 -21.73 0.90
CA ALA A 109 12.27 -21.54 1.40
C ALA A 109 12.28 -20.60 2.62
N THR A 110 13.19 -20.87 3.55
CA THR A 110 13.45 -19.97 4.69
C THR A 110 14.30 -18.77 4.27
N ALA A 111 14.28 -17.70 5.05
CA ALA A 111 15.13 -16.53 4.81
C ALA A 111 16.62 -16.90 4.73
N LYS A 112 17.06 -17.85 5.56
CA LYS A 112 18.44 -18.35 5.57
C LYS A 112 18.77 -19.10 4.28
N GLU A 113 17.90 -20.00 3.83
CA GLU A 113 18.09 -20.71 2.57
C GLU A 113 18.14 -19.75 1.37
N LEU A 114 17.27 -18.74 1.33
CA LEU A 114 17.29 -17.73 0.28
C LEU A 114 18.58 -16.92 0.30
N ARG A 115 19.04 -16.47 1.48
CA ARG A 115 20.33 -15.79 1.61
C ARG A 115 21.47 -16.60 1.03
N ASP A 116 21.58 -17.87 1.47
CA ASP A 116 22.74 -18.72 1.18
C ASP A 116 22.72 -19.23 -0.27
N THR A 117 21.56 -19.67 -0.76
CA THR A 117 21.46 -20.29 -2.10
C THR A 117 21.39 -19.28 -3.25
N LEU A 118 20.93 -18.06 -3.00
CA LEU A 118 20.94 -16.99 -3.99
C LEU A 118 22.23 -16.17 -3.97
N CYS A 119 23.12 -16.43 -3.01
CA CYS A 119 24.30 -15.60 -2.78
C CYS A 119 23.89 -14.11 -2.77
N LEU A 120 22.88 -13.78 -1.96
CA LEU A 120 22.41 -12.41 -1.84
C LEU A 120 23.51 -11.53 -1.25
N TYR A 121 23.56 -10.31 -1.69
CA TYR A 121 24.52 -9.32 -1.26
C TYR A 121 23.88 -7.94 -1.17
N GLN A 122 24.36 -7.12 -0.24
CA GLN A 122 23.97 -5.73 -0.11
C GLN A 122 25.21 -4.88 0.07
N PRO A 123 25.45 -3.87 -0.79
CA PRO A 123 26.57 -2.95 -0.61
C PRO A 123 26.58 -2.29 0.76
N GLY A 124 27.76 -2.16 1.36
CA GLY A 124 27.95 -1.51 2.67
C GLY A 124 27.58 -2.37 3.88
N ILE A 125 27.23 -3.65 3.71
CA ILE A 125 26.88 -4.53 4.84
C ILE A 125 28.06 -4.71 5.82
N GLU A 126 29.30 -4.73 5.32
CA GLU A 126 30.50 -4.85 6.14
C GLU A 126 30.76 -3.64 7.03
N GLU A 127 30.19 -2.48 6.68
CA GLU A 127 30.32 -1.23 7.44
C GLU A 127 29.44 -1.19 8.69
N LEU A 128 28.47 -2.11 8.81
CA LEU A 128 27.55 -2.16 9.96
C LEU A 128 28.21 -2.66 11.25
N GLY A 129 29.41 -3.28 11.15
CA GLY A 129 30.23 -3.68 12.29
C GLY A 129 29.76 -4.92 13.05
N GLY A 130 28.73 -5.62 12.54
CA GLY A 130 28.26 -6.91 13.01
C GLY A 130 28.86 -8.09 12.24
N ASP A 131 28.29 -9.30 12.40
CA ASP A 131 28.56 -10.41 11.50
C ASP A 131 27.82 -10.17 10.18
N PRO A 132 28.52 -10.02 9.04
CA PRO A 132 27.87 -9.72 7.76
C PRO A 132 26.80 -10.75 7.35
N ALA A 133 26.96 -12.01 7.76
CA ALA A 133 25.99 -13.05 7.45
C ALA A 133 24.70 -12.88 8.25
N ASP A 134 24.77 -12.52 9.52
CA ASP A 134 23.60 -12.28 10.37
C ASP A 134 22.91 -10.98 10.00
N ASP A 135 23.67 -9.93 9.67
CA ASP A 135 23.13 -8.65 9.20
C ASP A 135 22.40 -8.84 7.88
N LEU A 136 22.94 -9.62 6.94
CA LEU A 136 22.28 -9.93 5.68
C LEU A 136 21.02 -10.78 5.89
N LEU A 137 21.04 -11.74 6.82
CA LEU A 137 19.84 -12.51 7.17
C LEU A 137 18.70 -11.59 7.66
N SER A 138 19.02 -10.67 8.55
CA SER A 138 18.06 -9.67 9.06
C SER A 138 17.49 -8.78 7.96
N GLN A 139 18.33 -8.44 6.97
CA GLN A 139 17.86 -7.70 5.78
C GLN A 139 16.95 -8.55 4.90
N VAL A 140 17.26 -9.81 4.62
CA VAL A 140 16.42 -10.74 3.86
C VAL A 140 15.05 -10.92 4.52
N GLU A 141 15.01 -11.10 5.85
CA GLU A 141 13.76 -11.16 6.60
C GLU A 141 12.95 -9.86 6.49
N THR A 142 13.62 -8.72 6.48
CA THR A 142 12.97 -7.42 6.30
C THR A 142 12.41 -7.31 4.88
N VAL A 143 13.15 -7.73 3.87
CA VAL A 143 12.67 -7.74 2.48
C VAL A 143 11.47 -8.66 2.31
N LEU A 144 11.48 -9.86 2.88
CA LEU A 144 10.34 -10.78 2.84
C LEU A 144 9.08 -10.18 3.49
N ARG A 145 9.23 -9.50 4.63
CA ARG A 145 8.12 -8.77 5.27
C ARG A 145 7.60 -7.64 4.41
N GLU A 146 8.48 -6.89 3.76
CA GLU A 146 8.09 -5.79 2.87
C GLU A 146 7.45 -6.30 1.57
N ILE A 147 7.91 -7.42 1.01
CA ILE A 147 7.22 -8.09 -0.11
C ILE A 147 5.79 -8.44 0.31
N HIS A 148 5.64 -9.15 1.42
CA HIS A 148 4.32 -9.56 1.94
C HIS A 148 3.40 -8.37 2.17
N LYS A 149 3.93 -7.27 2.71
CA LYS A 149 3.18 -6.03 2.93
C LYS A 149 2.80 -5.35 1.61
N THR A 150 3.72 -5.24 0.66
CA THR A 150 3.49 -4.60 -0.64
C THR A 150 2.35 -5.26 -1.41
N VAL A 151 2.23 -6.58 -1.32
CA VAL A 151 1.14 -7.34 -1.95
C VAL A 151 0.00 -7.68 -0.98
N SER A 152 -0.02 -7.07 0.21
CA SER A 152 -1.06 -7.29 1.24
C SER A 152 -1.32 -8.78 1.54
N GLY A 153 -0.27 -9.57 1.55
CA GLY A 153 -0.35 -11.02 1.81
C GLY A 153 -0.94 -11.85 0.69
N GLN A 154 -1.12 -11.27 -0.51
CA GLN A 154 -1.54 -12.00 -1.69
C GLN A 154 -0.34 -12.66 -2.37
N PHE A 155 -0.59 -13.73 -3.13
CA PHE A 155 0.41 -14.42 -3.96
C PHE A 155 1.64 -14.96 -3.22
N ILE A 156 1.86 -14.56 -1.97
CA ILE A 156 2.96 -15.06 -1.13
C ILE A 156 2.45 -15.33 0.28
N SER A 157 2.85 -16.46 0.84
CA SER A 157 2.53 -16.85 2.22
C SER A 157 3.78 -17.29 2.97
N GLY A 158 3.75 -17.12 4.29
CA GLY A 158 4.71 -17.69 5.22
C GLY A 158 4.07 -18.79 6.04
N ASN A 159 4.81 -19.89 6.22
CA ASN A 159 4.40 -20.96 7.13
C ASN A 159 5.01 -20.67 8.51
N PRO A 160 4.19 -20.42 9.56
CA PRO A 160 4.69 -20.08 10.88
C PRO A 160 5.43 -21.22 11.58
N ASP A 161 5.15 -22.48 11.20
CA ASP A 161 5.71 -23.66 11.87
C ASP A 161 7.16 -23.93 11.44
N ASN A 162 7.51 -23.65 10.18
CA ASN A 162 8.83 -23.92 9.62
C ASN A 162 9.53 -22.68 9.08
N HIS A 163 8.93 -21.49 9.22
CA HIS A 163 9.44 -20.19 8.75
C HIS A 163 9.76 -20.14 7.24
N GLN A 164 9.12 -21.00 6.44
CA GLN A 164 9.26 -20.98 4.99
C GLN A 164 8.31 -19.99 4.35
N PHE A 165 8.79 -19.30 3.33
CA PHE A 165 8.01 -18.44 2.44
C PHE A 165 7.82 -19.14 1.10
N TYR A 166 6.63 -19.02 0.52
CA TYR A 166 6.29 -19.67 -0.76
C TYR A 166 5.30 -18.83 -1.57
N ILE A 167 5.31 -19.02 -2.88
CA ILE A 167 4.27 -18.47 -3.75
C ILE A 167 2.99 -19.24 -3.50
N ASP A 168 1.93 -18.53 -3.14
CA ASP A 168 0.62 -19.10 -2.80
C ASP A 168 -0.36 -18.90 -3.95
N LEU A 169 -0.49 -19.93 -4.76
CA LEU A 169 -1.36 -19.93 -5.94
C LEU A 169 -2.85 -19.94 -5.60
N LYS A 170 -3.21 -20.25 -4.35
CA LYS A 170 -4.59 -20.22 -3.87
C LYS A 170 -5.08 -18.81 -3.54
N LYS A 171 -4.16 -17.85 -3.43
CA LYS A 171 -4.44 -16.44 -3.14
C LYS A 171 -4.31 -15.59 -4.40
N THR A 172 -4.99 -15.97 -5.46
CA THR A 172 -4.85 -15.36 -6.81
C THR A 172 -5.80 -14.20 -7.07
N ASP A 173 -6.73 -13.89 -6.17
CA ASP A 173 -7.62 -12.73 -6.35
C ASP A 173 -6.81 -11.45 -6.32
N ASP A 174 -6.79 -10.74 -7.43
CA ASP A 174 -6.13 -9.42 -7.52
C ASP A 174 -7.03 -8.35 -6.90
N PHE A 175 -7.05 -8.32 -5.56
CA PHE A 175 -7.84 -7.35 -4.81
C PHE A 175 -7.44 -5.90 -5.13
N ASP A 176 -6.20 -5.63 -5.55
CA ASP A 176 -5.79 -4.27 -5.93
C ASP A 176 -6.44 -3.86 -7.23
N ALA A 177 -6.43 -4.72 -8.26
CA ALA A 177 -7.14 -4.44 -9.49
C ALA A 177 -8.65 -4.27 -9.28
N ILE A 178 -9.25 -5.08 -8.40
CA ILE A 178 -10.67 -4.96 -8.06
C ILE A 178 -10.94 -3.63 -7.36
N ILE A 179 -10.08 -3.19 -6.44
CA ILE A 179 -10.20 -1.89 -5.76
C ILE A 179 -10.04 -0.74 -6.76
N GLU A 180 -9.02 -0.78 -7.64
CA GLU A 180 -8.78 0.25 -8.66
C GLU A 180 -10.00 0.36 -9.61
N GLN A 181 -10.51 -0.74 -10.11
CA GLN A 181 -11.71 -0.77 -10.95
C GLN A 181 -12.94 -0.23 -10.20
N ARG A 182 -13.09 -0.56 -8.93
CA ARG A 182 -14.19 -0.03 -8.12
C ARG A 182 -14.05 1.47 -7.89
N ALA A 183 -12.84 1.95 -7.65
CA ALA A 183 -12.53 3.37 -7.44
C ALA A 183 -12.94 4.24 -8.64
N GLU A 184 -12.75 3.75 -9.85
CA GLU A 184 -13.19 4.43 -11.09
C GLU A 184 -14.71 4.58 -11.19
N THR A 185 -15.46 3.66 -10.60
CA THR A 185 -16.93 3.61 -10.69
C THR A 185 -17.67 4.23 -9.50
N LEU A 186 -16.93 4.66 -8.46
CA LEU A 186 -17.54 5.26 -7.28
C LEU A 186 -18.10 6.65 -7.55
N SER A 187 -19.26 6.92 -6.95
CA SER A 187 -19.86 8.26 -6.95
C SER A 187 -19.05 9.24 -6.10
N ASP A 188 -19.10 10.52 -6.46
CA ASP A 188 -18.46 11.58 -5.68
C ASP A 188 -18.96 11.66 -4.24
N GLU A 189 -20.23 11.30 -4.01
CA GLU A 189 -20.81 11.20 -2.67
C GLU A 189 -20.08 10.14 -1.81
N ALA A 190 -19.73 8.98 -2.38
CA ALA A 190 -18.97 7.95 -1.66
C ALA A 190 -17.55 8.42 -1.34
N LYS A 191 -16.92 9.12 -2.28
CA LYS A 191 -15.58 9.73 -2.07
C LYS A 191 -15.63 10.82 -0.99
N ASN A 192 -16.67 11.65 -0.97
CA ASN A 192 -16.89 12.68 0.05
C ASN A 192 -17.07 12.07 1.45
N ARG A 193 -17.82 10.98 1.57
CA ARG A 193 -17.95 10.26 2.86
C ARG A 193 -16.62 9.71 3.33
N ALA A 194 -15.80 9.17 2.43
CA ALA A 194 -14.47 8.67 2.74
C ALA A 194 -13.52 9.79 3.22
N TYR A 195 -13.57 10.95 2.55
CA TYR A 195 -12.85 12.15 2.96
C TYR A 195 -13.22 12.63 4.36
N HIS A 196 -14.51 12.76 4.64
CA HIS A 196 -14.99 13.17 5.97
C HIS A 196 -14.56 12.16 7.05
N LYS A 197 -14.58 10.86 6.75
CA LYS A 197 -14.11 9.84 7.68
C LYS A 197 -12.58 9.94 7.94
N ALA A 198 -11.79 10.30 6.94
CA ALA A 198 -10.37 10.56 7.12
C ALA A 198 -10.13 11.79 8.02
N LEU A 199 -10.83 12.89 7.75
CA LEU A 199 -10.76 14.09 8.60
C LEU A 199 -11.20 13.82 10.05
N TYR A 200 -12.27 13.07 10.22
CA TYR A 200 -12.74 12.64 11.55
C TYR A 200 -11.62 12.00 12.37
N ASN A 201 -10.84 11.12 11.74
CA ASN A 201 -9.74 10.45 12.43
C ASN A 201 -8.56 11.38 12.72
N ILE A 202 -8.25 12.30 11.80
CA ILE A 202 -7.12 13.24 11.97
C ILE A 202 -7.42 14.28 13.05
N LEU A 203 -8.67 14.73 13.11
CA LEU A 203 -9.12 15.71 14.10
C LEU A 203 -9.46 15.07 15.45
N GLU A 204 -9.17 13.77 15.61
CA GLU A 204 -9.41 13.00 16.84
C GLU A 204 -10.84 13.14 17.38
N CYS A 205 -11.81 13.23 16.45
CA CYS A 205 -13.21 13.46 16.78
C CYS A 205 -13.85 12.30 17.56
N SER A 206 -13.20 11.14 17.65
CA SER A 206 -13.64 10.01 18.48
C SER A 206 -13.77 10.38 19.98
N ASP A 207 -12.95 11.33 20.43
CA ASP A 207 -12.89 11.76 21.82
C ASP A 207 -13.79 12.97 22.10
N LEU A 208 -14.41 13.53 21.04
CA LEU A 208 -15.30 14.67 21.14
C LEU A 208 -16.75 14.24 21.34
N PRO A 209 -17.55 15.00 22.11
CA PRO A 209 -18.99 14.75 22.22
C PRO A 209 -19.67 14.84 20.86
N SER A 210 -20.32 13.78 20.42
CA SER A 210 -21.10 13.74 19.16
C SER A 210 -22.59 13.74 19.44
N THR A 211 -23.38 14.22 18.48
CA THR A 211 -24.83 14.02 18.46
C THR A 211 -25.14 12.80 17.59
N GLU A 212 -25.94 11.86 18.11
CA GLU A 212 -26.18 10.53 17.53
C GLU A 212 -26.70 10.52 16.06
N PHE A 213 -27.16 11.63 15.54
CA PHE A 213 -27.84 11.65 14.24
C PHE A 213 -27.21 12.54 13.17
N ARG A 214 -26.00 13.12 13.38
CA ARG A 214 -25.46 14.13 12.46
C ARG A 214 -23.93 14.18 12.53
N ASN A 215 -23.29 14.52 11.42
CA ASN A 215 -21.85 14.76 11.29
C ASN A 215 -21.42 16.04 12.06
N LEU A 216 -21.72 16.06 13.35
CA LEU A 216 -21.59 17.19 14.26
C LEU A 216 -20.88 16.76 15.54
N TRP A 217 -19.79 17.41 15.85
CA TRP A 217 -18.99 17.16 17.06
C TRP A 217 -18.81 18.44 17.84
N GLY A 218 -18.88 18.34 19.18
CA GLY A 218 -18.55 19.43 20.07
C GLY A 218 -17.06 19.56 20.25
N ASP A 219 -16.53 20.78 20.19
CA ASP A 219 -15.14 21.09 20.44
C ASP A 219 -14.99 22.26 21.42
N GLU A 220 -13.88 22.29 22.15
CA GLU A 220 -13.57 23.36 23.11
C GLU A 220 -12.16 23.90 22.85
N ILE A 221 -12.08 25.20 22.57
CA ILE A 221 -10.81 25.91 22.48
C ILE A 221 -10.54 26.60 23.81
N ILE A 222 -9.50 26.14 24.52
CA ILE A 222 -9.03 26.72 25.77
C ILE A 222 -7.95 27.76 25.48
N TRP A 223 -8.27 29.01 25.80
CA TRP A 223 -7.29 30.10 25.73
C TRP A 223 -6.65 30.29 27.08
N THR A 224 -5.57 29.59 27.36
CA THR A 224 -4.88 29.56 28.67
C THR A 224 -4.43 30.92 29.13
N GLU A 225 -3.91 31.79 28.23
CA GLU A 225 -3.42 33.13 28.56
C GLU A 225 -4.52 34.07 29.11
N ARG A 226 -5.78 33.82 28.75
CA ARG A 226 -6.93 34.61 29.20
C ARG A 226 -7.84 33.85 30.12
N SER A 227 -7.46 32.63 30.52
CA SER A 227 -8.28 31.76 31.41
C SER A 227 -9.73 31.64 30.94
N SER A 228 -9.95 31.54 29.61
CA SER A 228 -11.27 31.45 29.01
C SER A 228 -11.35 30.31 28.03
N GLY A 229 -12.49 29.60 28.03
CA GLY A 229 -12.84 28.58 27.04
C GLY A 229 -13.86 29.10 26.05
N ARG A 230 -13.84 28.56 24.83
CA ARG A 230 -14.84 28.78 23.78
C ARG A 230 -15.33 27.44 23.31
N MET A 231 -16.65 27.26 23.34
CA MET A 231 -17.28 26.02 22.88
C MET A 231 -17.71 26.16 21.43
N GLY A 232 -17.41 25.18 20.61
CA GLY A 232 -17.74 25.17 19.21
C GLY A 232 -18.38 23.90 18.72
N TRP A 233 -18.75 23.92 17.43
CA TRP A 233 -19.22 22.76 16.70
C TRP A 233 -18.39 22.55 15.44
N LEU A 234 -18.00 21.28 15.19
CA LEU A 234 -17.42 20.83 13.94
C LEU A 234 -18.48 20.13 13.12
N PHE A 235 -18.59 20.54 11.84
CA PHE A 235 -19.47 19.92 10.86
C PHE A 235 -18.63 19.35 9.72
N PHE A 236 -18.89 18.10 9.37
CA PHE A 236 -18.44 17.53 8.11
C PHE A 236 -19.57 17.69 7.08
N GLY A 237 -19.67 18.89 6.49
CA GLY A 237 -20.75 19.29 5.62
C GLY A 237 -20.85 20.81 5.45
N THR A 238 -22.04 21.31 5.23
CA THR A 238 -22.30 22.71 4.84
C THR A 238 -22.85 23.57 5.99
N PRO A 239 -22.72 24.92 5.90
CA PRO A 239 -23.34 25.83 6.87
C PRO A 239 -24.86 25.69 7.01
N ASN A 240 -25.53 25.08 6.03
CA ASN A 240 -26.97 24.80 6.11
C ASN A 240 -27.37 23.88 7.28
N GLU A 241 -26.38 23.15 7.81
CA GLU A 241 -26.55 22.21 8.92
C GLU A 241 -26.52 22.92 10.29
N ARG A 242 -26.16 24.20 10.35
CA ARG A 242 -26.09 24.98 11.59
C ARG A 242 -27.41 24.96 12.38
N SER A 243 -28.55 25.05 11.70
CA SER A 243 -29.86 25.02 12.32
C SER A 243 -30.15 23.75 13.13
N THR A 244 -29.32 22.74 12.94
CA THR A 244 -29.42 21.46 13.61
C THR A 244 -28.53 21.36 14.84
N ALA A 245 -27.62 22.34 15.06
CA ALA A 245 -26.77 22.42 16.22
C ALA A 245 -27.57 22.91 17.44
N TYR A 246 -27.61 22.10 18.49
CA TYR A 246 -28.25 22.45 19.73
C TYR A 246 -27.47 21.83 20.90
N PRO A 247 -27.13 22.62 21.93
CA PRO A 247 -27.30 24.08 22.08
C PRO A 247 -26.38 24.90 21.17
N PRO A 248 -26.71 26.18 20.92
CA PRO A 248 -25.82 27.10 20.19
C PRO A 248 -24.46 27.22 20.88
N ARG A 249 -23.42 27.46 20.11
CA ARG A 249 -22.02 27.55 20.56
C ARG A 249 -21.39 28.86 20.09
N ASP A 250 -20.15 29.13 20.58
CA ASP A 250 -19.40 30.36 20.29
C ASP A 250 -18.87 30.39 18.85
N PHE A 251 -18.55 29.22 18.26
CA PHE A 251 -18.02 29.12 16.90
C PHE A 251 -18.49 27.84 16.20
N TYR A 252 -18.38 27.87 14.84
CA TYR A 252 -18.79 26.78 13.96
C TYR A 252 -17.74 26.56 12.88
N LEU A 253 -17.21 25.34 12.76
CA LEU A 253 -16.24 24.94 11.77
C LEU A 253 -16.89 23.97 10.78
N TYR A 254 -16.83 24.28 9.50
CA TYR A 254 -17.40 23.47 8.43
C TYR A 254 -16.30 22.93 7.55
N PHE A 255 -16.18 21.62 7.45
CA PHE A 255 -15.30 20.94 6.51
C PHE A 255 -16.10 20.54 5.27
N ILE A 256 -15.93 21.33 4.20
CA ILE A 256 -16.70 21.18 2.97
C ILE A 256 -16.15 20.02 2.14
N GLN A 257 -17.03 19.25 1.54
CA GLN A 257 -16.71 18.13 0.66
C GLN A 257 -15.86 18.57 -0.54
N PRO A 258 -14.80 17.80 -0.95
CA PRO A 258 -13.91 18.20 -2.04
C PRO A 258 -14.47 17.96 -3.45
N PHE A 259 -15.44 17.03 -3.61
CA PHE A 259 -16.07 16.71 -4.89
C PHE A 259 -17.49 17.27 -4.92
N GLU A 260 -17.91 17.79 -6.08
CA GLU A 260 -19.23 18.41 -6.25
C GLU A 260 -19.53 19.46 -5.15
N TYR A 261 -18.79 20.56 -5.15
CA TYR A 261 -18.98 21.62 -4.17
C TYR A 261 -20.45 22.05 -4.05
N PRO A 262 -21.03 21.97 -2.85
CA PRO A 262 -22.41 22.42 -2.66
C PRO A 262 -22.52 23.93 -2.88
N LYS A 263 -23.68 24.39 -3.36
CA LYS A 263 -23.97 25.81 -3.42
C LYS A 263 -24.19 26.33 -2.01
N ILE A 264 -23.19 27.00 -1.47
CA ILE A 264 -23.21 27.58 -0.13
C ILE A 264 -23.53 29.06 -0.25
N LYS A 265 -24.53 29.52 0.51
CA LYS A 265 -24.79 30.96 0.71
C LYS A 265 -23.97 31.41 1.91
N ASP A 266 -22.90 32.14 1.67
CA ASP A 266 -22.09 32.72 2.74
C ASP A 266 -22.85 33.92 3.35
N GLU A 267 -23.32 33.75 4.57
CA GLU A 267 -24.01 34.80 5.35
C GLU A 267 -23.03 35.75 6.05
N LYS A 268 -21.70 35.58 5.84
CA LYS A 268 -20.61 36.43 6.39
C LYS A 268 -20.64 36.54 7.92
N ARG A 269 -21.04 35.48 8.60
CA ARG A 269 -21.10 35.43 10.05
C ARG A 269 -19.69 35.44 10.66
N ALA A 270 -19.54 36.10 11.80
CA ALA A 270 -18.25 36.26 12.48
C ALA A 270 -17.84 35.02 13.28
N ASP A 271 -18.74 34.07 13.50
CA ASP A 271 -18.56 32.85 14.27
C ASP A 271 -18.45 31.60 13.40
N GLU A 272 -18.36 31.75 12.07
CA GLU A 272 -18.28 30.64 11.11
C GLU A 272 -16.98 30.66 10.32
N LEU A 273 -16.34 29.48 10.20
CA LEU A 273 -15.23 29.22 9.29
C LEU A 273 -15.56 28.02 8.42
N GLN A 274 -15.25 28.15 7.12
CA GLN A 274 -15.47 27.08 6.16
C GLN A 274 -14.14 26.66 5.56
N PHE A 275 -13.80 25.37 5.65
CA PHE A 275 -12.57 24.78 5.18
C PHE A 275 -12.82 23.99 3.89
N PHE A 276 -12.13 24.38 2.82
CA PHE A 276 -12.20 23.75 1.50
C PHE A 276 -10.88 23.09 1.20
N LEU A 277 -10.87 21.80 0.93
CA LEU A 277 -9.70 21.12 0.41
C LEU A 277 -9.53 21.52 -1.07
N ALA A 278 -8.74 22.55 -1.33
CA ALA A 278 -8.59 23.14 -2.65
C ALA A 278 -7.39 22.64 -3.45
N ASN A 279 -6.30 22.29 -2.76
CA ASN A 279 -5.05 21.92 -3.38
C ASN A 279 -4.59 20.55 -2.88
N PHE A 280 -4.91 19.50 -3.63
CA PHE A 280 -4.42 18.14 -3.37
C PHE A 280 -3.86 17.54 -4.66
N ASP A 281 -2.89 16.64 -4.50
CA ASP A 281 -2.20 15.98 -5.59
C ASP A 281 -2.85 14.63 -5.97
N ASP A 282 -2.37 14.06 -7.08
CA ASP A 282 -2.86 12.77 -7.57
C ASP A 282 -2.62 11.64 -6.56
N LYS A 283 -1.58 11.76 -5.72
CA LYS A 283 -1.27 10.77 -4.69
C LYS A 283 -2.36 10.73 -3.61
N PHE A 284 -2.77 11.89 -3.11
CA PHE A 284 -3.87 11.99 -2.15
C PHE A 284 -5.19 11.54 -2.79
N LYS A 285 -5.46 11.99 -4.02
CA LYS A 285 -6.66 11.62 -4.76
C LYS A 285 -6.78 10.11 -4.92
N SER A 286 -5.72 9.46 -5.40
CA SER A 286 -5.69 8.01 -5.57
C SER A 286 -5.86 7.27 -4.23
N ALA A 287 -5.20 7.72 -3.17
CA ALA A 287 -5.37 7.12 -1.84
C ALA A 287 -6.81 7.23 -1.33
N LEU A 288 -7.47 8.38 -1.55
CA LEU A 288 -8.87 8.61 -1.15
C LEU A 288 -9.84 7.72 -1.96
N GLU A 289 -9.66 7.65 -3.27
CA GLU A 289 -10.52 6.86 -4.16
C GLU A 289 -10.38 5.35 -3.85
N ASN A 290 -9.16 4.87 -3.66
CA ASN A 290 -8.90 3.47 -3.29
C ASN A 290 -9.39 3.15 -1.87
N TYR A 291 -9.27 4.08 -0.92
CA TYR A 291 -9.85 3.92 0.41
C TYR A 291 -11.37 3.77 0.35
N ALA A 292 -12.04 4.66 -0.39
CA ALA A 292 -13.48 4.59 -0.56
C ALA A 292 -13.93 3.28 -1.20
N ALA A 293 -13.21 2.82 -2.24
CA ALA A 293 -13.47 1.57 -2.92
C ALA A 293 -13.26 0.34 -2.01
N ALA A 294 -12.18 0.32 -1.24
CA ALA A 294 -11.88 -0.78 -0.33
C ALA A 294 -12.93 -0.89 0.80
N ILE A 295 -13.41 0.24 1.34
CA ILE A 295 -14.51 0.26 2.32
C ILE A 295 -15.81 -0.26 1.71
N ASP A 296 -16.17 0.18 0.51
CA ASP A 296 -17.38 -0.27 -0.18
C ASP A 296 -17.35 -1.78 -0.45
N LEU A 297 -16.23 -2.29 -0.97
CA LEU A 297 -16.02 -3.71 -1.22
C LEU A 297 -16.02 -4.54 0.07
N SER A 298 -15.44 -4.03 1.16
CA SER A 298 -15.43 -4.73 2.45
C SER A 298 -16.84 -4.91 3.01
N GLY A 299 -17.73 -3.96 2.76
CA GLY A 299 -19.14 -4.02 3.17
C GLY A 299 -19.94 -5.12 2.46
N ALA A 300 -19.57 -5.46 1.22
CA ALA A 300 -20.20 -6.49 0.42
C ALA A 300 -19.52 -7.86 0.53
N ALA A 301 -18.28 -7.92 1.01
CA ALA A 301 -17.47 -9.13 1.10
C ALA A 301 -17.62 -9.85 2.44
N SER A 302 -17.24 -11.14 2.46
CA SER A 302 -17.21 -11.98 3.67
C SER A 302 -15.89 -12.74 3.79
N GLY A 303 -15.61 -13.29 4.98
CA GLY A 303 -14.45 -14.13 5.23
C GLY A 303 -13.12 -13.45 4.94
N HIS A 304 -12.21 -14.13 4.25
CA HIS A 304 -10.86 -13.65 3.94
C HIS A 304 -10.88 -12.40 3.06
N ALA A 305 -11.74 -12.35 2.06
CA ALA A 305 -11.84 -11.18 1.17
C ALA A 305 -12.18 -9.91 1.95
N LYS A 306 -13.12 -9.98 2.89
CA LYS A 306 -13.47 -8.85 3.76
C LYS A 306 -12.26 -8.36 4.57
N GLN A 307 -11.54 -9.27 5.22
CA GLN A 307 -10.36 -8.93 6.01
C GLN A 307 -9.28 -8.28 5.14
N THR A 308 -9.10 -8.76 3.91
CA THR A 308 -8.12 -8.19 2.96
C THR A 308 -8.52 -6.78 2.55
N TYR A 309 -9.77 -6.52 2.21
CA TYR A 309 -10.24 -5.17 1.88
C TYR A 309 -10.12 -4.22 3.08
N GLU A 310 -10.45 -4.65 4.29
CA GLU A 310 -10.28 -3.85 5.51
C GLU A 310 -8.81 -3.50 5.78
N ALA A 311 -7.90 -4.47 5.62
CA ALA A 311 -6.46 -4.23 5.76
C ALA A 311 -5.93 -3.23 4.72
N LYS A 312 -6.38 -3.33 3.47
CA LYS A 312 -6.03 -2.38 2.40
C LYS A 312 -6.62 -1.00 2.68
N ALA A 313 -7.88 -0.91 3.09
CA ALA A 313 -8.51 0.34 3.50
C ALA A 313 -7.70 1.05 4.59
N ASN A 314 -7.26 0.33 5.62
CA ASN A 314 -6.42 0.88 6.70
C ASN A 314 -5.07 1.40 6.18
N ASN A 315 -4.48 0.79 5.14
CA ASN A 315 -3.25 1.28 4.53
C ASN A 315 -3.50 2.60 3.77
N PHE A 316 -4.51 2.65 2.90
CA PHE A 316 -4.88 3.88 2.18
C PHE A 316 -5.28 5.01 3.14
N GLN A 317 -5.98 4.70 4.23
CA GLN A 317 -6.32 5.67 5.26
C GLN A 317 -5.07 6.25 5.93
N ARG A 318 -4.07 5.43 6.24
CA ARG A 318 -2.78 5.91 6.78
C ARG A 318 -2.08 6.85 5.81
N ASP A 319 -2.09 6.52 4.52
CA ASP A 319 -1.46 7.36 3.49
C ASP A 319 -2.17 8.71 3.36
N MET A 320 -3.50 8.74 3.39
CA MET A 320 -4.30 9.96 3.42
C MET A 320 -4.03 10.79 4.68
N ASN A 321 -4.03 10.16 5.85
CA ASN A 321 -3.80 10.83 7.13
C ASN A 321 -2.42 11.47 7.15
N LYS A 322 -1.40 10.74 6.72
CA LYS A 322 -0.03 11.26 6.62
C LYS A 322 0.04 12.46 5.69
N TRP A 323 -0.55 12.34 4.49
CA TRP A 323 -0.55 13.44 3.53
C TRP A 323 -1.26 14.68 4.07
N LEU A 324 -2.42 14.53 4.71
CA LEU A 324 -3.15 15.63 5.31
C LEU A 324 -2.36 16.29 6.45
N GLN A 325 -1.74 15.51 7.33
CA GLN A 325 -0.88 16.05 8.40
C GLN A 325 0.28 16.87 7.85
N GLU A 326 0.91 16.42 6.75
CA GLU A 326 2.05 17.10 6.13
C GLU A 326 1.63 18.35 5.32
N ASN A 327 0.41 18.38 4.78
CA ASN A 327 -0.02 19.38 3.81
C ASN A 327 -1.21 20.24 4.27
N MET A 328 -1.84 19.99 5.40
CA MET A 328 -3.08 20.63 5.84
C MET A 328 -3.08 22.15 5.65
N ALA A 329 -2.03 22.82 6.11
CA ALA A 329 -1.93 24.28 6.06
C ALA A 329 -1.89 24.86 4.62
N LYS A 330 -1.41 24.08 3.64
CA LYS A 330 -1.30 24.48 2.22
C LYS A 330 -2.45 23.96 1.38
N ALA A 331 -3.04 22.85 1.79
CA ALA A 331 -4.08 22.17 1.04
C ALA A 331 -5.45 22.82 1.22
N PHE A 332 -5.67 23.48 2.36
CA PHE A 332 -6.96 24.09 2.66
C PHE A 332 -7.01 25.58 2.34
N ASP A 333 -8.09 25.97 1.67
CA ASP A 333 -8.56 27.35 1.66
C ASP A 333 -9.61 27.54 2.77
N VAL A 334 -9.56 28.66 3.44
CA VAL A 334 -10.50 29.00 4.50
C VAL A 334 -11.33 30.23 4.08
N VAL A 335 -12.63 30.12 4.22
CA VAL A 335 -13.56 31.24 4.04
C VAL A 335 -14.00 31.74 5.41
N TYR A 336 -13.77 33.02 5.63
CA TYR A 336 -14.22 33.76 6.81
C TYR A 336 -14.80 35.11 6.41
N GLN A 337 -16.03 35.39 6.79
CA GLN A 337 -16.77 36.62 6.48
C GLN A 337 -16.72 37.03 4.97
N GLY A 338 -16.88 36.06 4.08
CA GLY A 338 -16.86 36.26 2.63
C GLY A 338 -15.45 36.41 2.01
N LYS A 339 -14.41 36.29 2.79
CA LYS A 339 -13.03 36.33 2.29
C LYS A 339 -12.44 34.93 2.25
N LYS A 340 -12.12 34.46 1.04
CA LYS A 340 -11.42 33.18 0.81
C LYS A 340 -9.93 33.39 0.71
N LYS A 341 -9.14 32.68 1.52
CA LYS A 341 -7.68 32.70 1.49
C LYS A 341 -7.12 31.32 1.86
N PRO A 342 -5.86 31.00 1.42
CA PRO A 342 -5.16 29.85 1.92
C PRO A 342 -5.08 29.86 3.46
N MET A 343 -5.20 28.71 4.07
CA MET A 343 -5.18 28.57 5.55
C MET A 343 -3.91 29.22 6.15
N MET A 344 -2.75 29.07 5.49
CA MET A 344 -1.49 29.70 5.91
C MET A 344 -1.55 31.23 6.06
N ASP A 345 -2.42 31.89 5.30
CA ASP A 345 -2.53 33.36 5.33
C ASP A 345 -3.41 33.87 6.49
N TRP A 346 -4.12 32.96 7.16
CA TRP A 346 -4.91 33.26 8.35
C TRP A 346 -4.14 33.04 9.66
N VAL A 347 -3.06 32.27 9.63
CA VAL A 347 -2.29 31.82 10.82
C VAL A 347 -1.07 32.74 11.09
N LYS A 348 -0.90 33.81 10.35
CA LYS A 348 0.21 34.79 10.53
C LYS A 348 -0.01 35.68 11.71
#